data_0d56c4492758174d6699c5500e246171
#
_entry.id   0d56c4492758174d6699c5500e246171
#
_cell.length_a   1.000
_cell.length_b   1.000
_cell.length_c   1.000
_cell.angle_alpha   90.00
_cell.angle_beta   90.00
_cell.angle_gamma   90.00
#
_symmetry.space_group_name_H-M   'P 1'
#
loop_
_entity.id
_entity.type
_entity.pdbx_description
1 polymer ?
#
loop_
_entity_poly.entity_id
_entity_poly.type
_entity_poly.pdbx_seq_one_letter_code
_entity_poly.pdbx_strand_id
1 'polypeptide(L)'
;MKRFLVVAVLLLAFGSSCGKKGDPRAPELAAPKTITNLAARPAANSVVLTWSRPTEYVDGTELKDLASFVIFRKEVSQSCPDCPVPYRQLTTLYVEDREKFSKKKQYQFDDQEVRPKTIYRYRVSSQLLDGSLSAPSNEVEITR
;
A
#
# COMPACT_ATOMS: atom_id res chain seq x y z
N MET A 1 0.56 53.19 38.51
CA MET A 1 0.88 53.24 37.08
C MET A 1 1.99 52.26 36.63
N LYS A 2 3.12 52.14 37.33
CA LYS A 2 4.22 51.20 36.95
C LYS A 2 3.81 49.73 36.97
N ARG A 3 2.89 49.27 37.82
CA ARG A 3 2.44 47.87 37.92
C ARG A 3 1.51 47.44 36.76
N PHE A 4 0.73 48.37 36.21
CA PHE A 4 -0.14 48.11 35.04
C PHE A 4 0.65 47.98 33.75
N LEU A 5 1.77 48.72 33.63
CA LEU A 5 2.64 48.66 32.46
C LEU A 5 3.38 47.34 32.33
N VAL A 6 3.79 46.72 33.48
CA VAL A 6 4.46 45.43 33.49
C VAL A 6 3.54 44.30 33.09
N VAL A 7 2.27 44.34 33.53
CA VAL A 7 1.27 43.31 33.17
C VAL A 7 0.89 43.42 31.69
N ALA A 8 0.80 44.61 31.12
CA ALA A 8 0.51 44.83 29.70
C ALA A 8 1.67 44.31 28.79
N VAL A 9 2.91 44.44 29.22
CA VAL A 9 4.08 43.92 28.47
C VAL A 9 4.20 42.41 28.52
N LEU A 10 3.81 41.77 29.64
CA LEU A 10 3.81 40.32 29.77
C LEU A 10 2.74 39.63 28.89
N LEU A 11 1.61 40.28 28.65
CA LEU A 11 0.52 39.73 27.83
C LEU A 11 0.80 39.78 26.32
N LEU A 12 1.74 40.61 25.86
CA LEU A 12 2.14 40.71 24.46
C LEU A 12 3.15 39.66 24.01
N ALA A 13 3.77 38.91 24.94
CA ALA A 13 4.81 37.91 24.63
C ALA A 13 4.31 36.54 24.25
N PHE A 14 2.99 36.27 24.33
CA PHE A 14 2.41 34.93 24.04
C PHE A 14 1.78 34.79 22.64
N GLY A 15 1.94 35.75 21.75
CA GLY A 15 1.23 35.83 20.47
C GLY A 15 1.91 35.27 19.24
N SER A 16 3.10 34.64 19.32
CA SER A 16 3.85 34.23 18.12
C SER A 16 4.10 32.74 18.02
N SER A 17 3.09 31.89 18.22
CA SER A 17 3.17 30.49 17.81
C SER A 17 2.59 30.34 16.40
N CYS A 18 3.32 30.78 15.38
CA CYS A 18 3.09 30.35 14.00
C CYS A 18 3.55 28.91 13.88
N GLY A 19 2.63 27.98 14.02
CA GLY A 19 2.85 26.59 13.66
C GLY A 19 3.27 26.53 12.19
N LYS A 20 4.51 26.08 11.92
CA LYS A 20 5.02 25.86 10.56
C LYS A 20 4.24 24.69 9.97
N LYS A 21 3.18 24.97 9.20
CA LYS A 21 2.55 23.94 8.35
C LYS A 21 3.60 23.52 7.34
N GLY A 22 3.91 22.21 7.30
CA GLY A 22 4.72 21.67 6.23
C GLY A 22 4.09 21.95 4.86
N ASP A 23 4.89 21.99 3.82
CA ASP A 23 4.42 22.20 2.45
C ASP A 23 3.35 21.15 2.11
N PRO A 24 2.23 21.54 1.48
CA PRO A 24 1.22 20.59 1.03
C PRO A 24 1.84 19.63 0.00
N ARG A 25 1.77 18.32 0.29
CA ARG A 25 2.17 17.30 -0.68
C ARG A 25 1.07 17.07 -1.69
N ALA A 26 1.45 16.92 -2.96
CA ALA A 26 0.53 16.43 -3.97
C ALA A 26 0.08 14.98 -3.57
N PRO A 27 -1.22 14.66 -3.66
CA PRO A 27 -1.73 13.34 -3.25
C PRO A 27 -1.01 12.16 -3.90
N GLU A 28 -0.60 12.29 -5.16
CA GLU A 28 0.14 11.27 -5.91
C GLU A 28 1.54 11.00 -5.33
N LEU A 29 2.17 11.97 -4.70
CA LEU A 29 3.48 11.85 -4.07
C LEU A 29 3.41 11.22 -2.68
N ALA A 30 2.23 11.24 -2.06
CA ALA A 30 1.95 10.60 -0.77
C ALA A 30 1.59 9.12 -0.90
N ALA A 31 1.49 8.58 -2.12
CA ALA A 31 1.23 7.16 -2.34
C ALA A 31 2.50 6.31 -2.11
N PRO A 32 2.36 5.04 -1.66
CA PRO A 32 3.50 4.12 -1.59
C PRO A 32 4.10 3.87 -2.98
N LYS A 33 5.41 3.66 -3.05
CA LYS A 33 6.04 3.17 -4.29
C LYS A 33 5.36 1.88 -4.76
N THR A 34 5.20 1.77 -6.06
CA THR A 34 4.61 0.59 -6.71
C THR A 34 5.46 -0.66 -6.46
N ILE A 35 4.81 -1.77 -6.14
CA ILE A 35 5.45 -3.09 -6.08
C ILE A 35 5.80 -3.51 -7.51
N THR A 36 7.06 -3.84 -7.77
CA THR A 36 7.56 -4.19 -9.12
C THR A 36 8.08 -5.61 -9.22
N ASN A 37 8.03 -6.36 -8.12
CA ASN A 37 8.59 -7.71 -8.02
C ASN A 37 7.56 -8.75 -7.56
N LEU A 38 6.28 -8.52 -7.87
CA LEU A 38 5.27 -9.56 -7.69
C LEU A 38 5.65 -10.77 -8.55
N ALA A 39 5.66 -11.93 -7.92
CA ALA A 39 5.88 -13.21 -8.57
C ALA A 39 4.78 -14.21 -8.18
N ALA A 40 4.45 -15.12 -9.08
CA ALA A 40 3.51 -16.21 -8.86
C ALA A 40 4.17 -17.55 -9.18
N ARG A 41 3.86 -18.56 -8.38
CA ARG A 41 4.29 -19.95 -8.64
C ARG A 41 3.13 -20.92 -8.39
N PRO A 42 3.00 -22.00 -9.19
CA PRO A 42 2.02 -23.02 -8.91
C PRO A 42 2.45 -23.83 -7.68
N ALA A 43 1.47 -24.24 -6.88
CA ALA A 43 1.59 -25.27 -5.86
C ALA A 43 0.59 -26.41 -6.16
N ALA A 44 0.54 -27.46 -5.35
CA ALA A 44 -0.28 -28.64 -5.67
C ALA A 44 -1.75 -28.27 -5.99
N ASN A 45 -2.41 -27.50 -5.13
CA ASN A 45 -3.81 -27.09 -5.28
C ASN A 45 -4.01 -25.59 -5.15
N SER A 46 -2.95 -24.79 -5.31
CA SER A 46 -2.99 -23.35 -5.07
C SER A 46 -2.04 -22.58 -5.99
N VAL A 47 -2.11 -21.26 -5.93
CA VAL A 47 -1.14 -20.34 -6.50
C VAL A 47 -0.52 -19.53 -5.39
N VAL A 48 0.80 -19.59 -5.27
CA VAL A 48 1.54 -18.83 -4.27
C VAL A 48 2.07 -17.55 -4.89
N LEU A 49 1.64 -16.41 -4.34
CA LEU A 49 2.12 -15.08 -4.67
C LEU A 49 3.20 -14.65 -3.67
N THR A 50 4.24 -13.99 -4.16
CA THR A 50 5.30 -13.40 -3.31
C THR A 50 5.66 -12.02 -3.82
N TRP A 51 5.95 -11.07 -2.92
CA TRP A 51 6.39 -9.71 -3.25
C TRP A 51 7.16 -9.09 -2.11
N SER A 52 7.89 -8.03 -2.39
CA SER A 52 8.58 -7.24 -1.38
C SER A 52 7.74 -6.06 -0.90
N ARG A 53 7.88 -5.73 0.38
CA ARG A 53 7.31 -4.53 0.99
C ARG A 53 7.96 -3.28 0.38
N PRO A 54 7.19 -2.28 -0.09
CA PRO A 54 7.76 -0.98 -0.39
C PRO A 54 8.23 -0.30 0.92
N THR A 55 9.35 0.39 0.85
CA THR A 55 9.96 1.09 2.00
C THR A 55 9.84 2.61 1.92
N GLU A 56 9.35 3.12 0.79
CA GLU A 56 9.28 4.53 0.49
C GLU A 56 7.96 4.92 -0.17
N TYR A 57 7.60 6.18 -0.01
CA TYR A 57 6.59 6.82 -0.85
C TYR A 57 7.16 7.16 -2.23
N VAL A 58 6.29 7.57 -3.15
CA VAL A 58 6.69 7.99 -4.51
C VAL A 58 7.69 9.16 -4.47
N ASP A 59 7.60 10.05 -3.49
CA ASP A 59 8.53 11.17 -3.28
C ASP A 59 9.91 10.76 -2.70
N GLY A 60 10.11 9.46 -2.44
CA GLY A 60 11.36 8.94 -1.88
C GLY A 60 11.49 9.04 -0.37
N THR A 61 10.51 9.57 0.34
CA THR A 61 10.51 9.57 1.81
C THR A 61 10.14 8.21 2.39
N GLU A 62 10.57 7.92 3.61
CA GLU A 62 10.35 6.63 4.29
C GLU A 62 8.86 6.35 4.52
N LEU A 63 8.41 5.16 4.12
CA LEU A 63 7.04 4.69 4.28
C LEU A 63 6.80 4.19 5.71
N LYS A 64 5.89 4.85 6.46
CA LYS A 64 5.65 4.58 7.89
C LYS A 64 4.25 4.07 8.22
N ASP A 65 3.28 4.31 7.36
CA ASP A 65 1.85 4.09 7.59
C ASP A 65 1.24 3.01 6.68
N LEU A 66 2.07 2.06 6.22
CA LEU A 66 1.59 0.89 5.48
C LEU A 66 0.69 0.04 6.37
N ALA A 67 -0.58 -0.13 5.97
CA ALA A 67 -1.59 -0.88 6.71
C ALA A 67 -1.79 -2.29 6.18
N SER A 68 -1.82 -2.45 4.85
CA SER A 68 -2.17 -3.71 4.22
C SER A 68 -1.72 -3.78 2.76
N PHE A 69 -1.92 -4.96 2.18
CA PHE A 69 -1.82 -5.22 0.75
C PHE A 69 -3.18 -5.69 0.24
N VAL A 70 -3.67 -5.06 -0.81
CA VAL A 70 -4.89 -5.48 -1.50
C VAL A 70 -4.51 -6.31 -2.70
N ILE A 71 -4.97 -7.55 -2.74
CA ILE A 71 -4.68 -8.52 -3.81
C ILE A 71 -5.86 -8.55 -4.76
N PHE A 72 -5.58 -8.33 -6.04
CA PHE A 72 -6.55 -8.38 -7.12
C PHE A 72 -6.29 -9.58 -8.01
N ARG A 73 -7.37 -10.22 -8.44
CA ARG A 73 -7.36 -11.36 -9.34
C ARG A 73 -8.36 -11.17 -10.48
N LYS A 74 -8.01 -11.63 -11.66
CA LYS A 74 -8.98 -11.93 -12.73
C LYS A 74 -8.79 -13.35 -13.22
N GLU A 75 -9.92 -13.99 -13.53
CA GLU A 75 -10.00 -15.35 -14.05
C GLU A 75 -10.35 -15.27 -15.53
N VAL A 76 -9.52 -15.84 -16.37
CA VAL A 76 -9.70 -15.84 -17.82
C VAL A 76 -9.81 -17.28 -18.30
N SER A 77 -10.78 -17.54 -19.17
CA SER A 77 -10.91 -18.86 -19.78
C SER A 77 -9.77 -19.14 -20.75
N GLN A 78 -9.24 -20.35 -20.74
CA GLN A 78 -8.25 -20.77 -21.74
C GLN A 78 -8.78 -20.73 -23.17
N SER A 79 -10.09 -20.83 -23.36
CA SER A 79 -10.73 -20.72 -24.69
C SER A 79 -10.82 -19.28 -25.20
N CYS A 80 -10.63 -18.29 -24.34
CA CYS A 80 -10.61 -16.86 -24.69
C CYS A 80 -9.63 -16.11 -23.79
N PRO A 81 -8.30 -16.26 -24.01
CA PRO A 81 -7.28 -15.64 -23.16
C PRO A 81 -7.28 -14.12 -23.21
N ASP A 82 -7.76 -13.51 -24.28
CA ASP A 82 -7.79 -12.06 -24.48
C ASP A 82 -9.15 -11.44 -24.19
N CYS A 83 -10.12 -12.23 -23.67
CA CYS A 83 -11.41 -11.69 -23.26
C CYS A 83 -11.26 -10.61 -22.20
N PRO A 84 -11.95 -9.46 -22.33
CA PRO A 84 -11.86 -8.36 -21.38
C PRO A 84 -12.56 -8.72 -20.06
N VAL A 85 -11.79 -9.23 -19.10
CA VAL A 85 -12.27 -9.56 -17.76
C VAL A 85 -11.72 -8.53 -16.78
N PRO A 86 -12.57 -7.89 -15.96
CA PRO A 86 -12.10 -6.93 -14.97
C PRO A 86 -11.38 -7.63 -13.82
N TYR A 87 -10.43 -6.93 -13.21
CA TYR A 87 -9.87 -7.32 -11.92
C TYR A 87 -10.93 -7.20 -10.83
N ARG A 88 -10.94 -8.16 -9.92
CA ARG A 88 -11.74 -8.12 -8.69
C ARG A 88 -10.81 -8.22 -7.50
N GLN A 89 -11.14 -7.53 -6.43
CA GLN A 89 -10.45 -7.70 -5.16
C GLN A 89 -10.66 -9.14 -4.68
N LEU A 90 -9.58 -9.86 -4.47
CA LEU A 90 -9.59 -11.22 -3.92
C LEU A 90 -9.58 -11.17 -2.40
N THR A 91 -8.63 -10.44 -1.83
CA THR A 91 -8.47 -10.33 -0.37
C THR A 91 -7.62 -9.12 0.00
N THR A 92 -7.57 -8.85 1.30
CA THR A 92 -6.67 -7.87 1.92
C THR A 92 -5.80 -8.58 2.95
N LEU A 93 -4.49 -8.47 2.80
CA LEU A 93 -3.49 -8.99 3.74
C LEU A 93 -3.01 -7.84 4.63
N TYR A 94 -3.40 -7.84 5.91
CA TYR A 94 -3.02 -6.80 6.86
C TYR A 94 -1.58 -6.98 7.33
N VAL A 95 -0.88 -5.86 7.50
CA VAL A 95 0.46 -5.82 8.10
C VAL A 95 0.28 -5.79 9.62
N GLU A 96 0.71 -6.85 10.32
CA GLU A 96 0.63 -6.92 11.78
C GLU A 96 1.54 -5.87 12.45
N ASP A 97 1.15 -5.36 13.62
CA ASP A 97 1.92 -4.33 14.33
C ASP A 97 3.37 -4.75 14.63
N ARG A 98 3.58 -6.00 15.02
CA ARG A 98 4.93 -6.56 15.20
C ARG A 98 5.77 -6.57 13.90
N GLU A 99 5.12 -6.67 12.74
CA GLU A 99 5.78 -6.66 11.44
C GLU A 99 6.15 -5.26 10.97
N LYS A 100 5.48 -4.21 11.49
CA LYS A 100 5.85 -2.80 11.26
C LYS A 100 7.21 -2.48 11.85
N PHE A 101 7.57 -3.12 12.97
CA PHE A 101 8.86 -2.96 13.66
C PHE A 101 9.88 -4.04 13.26
N SER A 102 9.44 -5.13 12.64
CA SER A 102 10.32 -6.18 12.14
C SER A 102 10.87 -5.79 10.77
N LYS A 103 12.06 -6.31 10.47
CA LYS A 103 12.68 -6.16 9.14
C LYS A 103 12.06 -7.10 8.09
N LYS A 104 10.81 -7.54 8.27
CA LYS A 104 10.11 -8.38 7.29
C LYS A 104 9.98 -7.64 5.97
N LYS A 105 10.71 -8.08 4.98
CA LYS A 105 10.77 -7.45 3.66
C LYS A 105 9.91 -8.15 2.61
N GLN A 106 9.56 -9.42 2.83
CA GLN A 106 8.80 -10.22 1.87
C GLN A 106 7.47 -10.67 2.45
N TYR A 107 6.45 -10.66 1.61
CA TYR A 107 5.11 -11.13 1.88
C TYR A 107 4.76 -12.27 0.93
N GLN A 108 3.85 -13.11 1.39
CA GLN A 108 3.34 -14.25 0.64
C GLN A 108 1.84 -14.39 0.87
N PHE A 109 1.13 -14.74 -0.17
CA PHE A 109 -0.28 -15.13 -0.12
C PHE A 109 -0.48 -16.41 -0.91
N ASP A 110 -1.29 -17.32 -0.39
CA ASP A 110 -1.60 -18.61 -0.99
C ASP A 110 -3.08 -18.64 -1.42
N ASP A 111 -3.31 -18.50 -2.73
CA ASP A 111 -4.65 -18.57 -3.31
C ASP A 111 -5.06 -20.03 -3.52
N GLN A 112 -5.90 -20.54 -2.63
CA GLN A 112 -6.41 -21.90 -2.67
C GLN A 112 -7.72 -22.05 -3.48
N GLU A 113 -8.30 -20.92 -3.93
CA GLU A 113 -9.54 -20.90 -4.69
C GLU A 113 -9.29 -20.94 -6.20
N VAL A 114 -8.41 -21.83 -6.63
CA VAL A 114 -8.04 -21.96 -8.05
C VAL A 114 -8.58 -23.24 -8.65
N ARG A 115 -8.95 -23.19 -9.93
CA ARG A 115 -9.55 -24.30 -10.69
C ARG A 115 -8.67 -24.67 -11.88
N PRO A 116 -8.66 -25.96 -12.29
CA PRO A 116 -7.98 -26.38 -13.52
C PRO A 116 -8.53 -25.68 -14.76
N LYS A 117 -7.74 -25.61 -15.83
CA LYS A 117 -8.09 -25.02 -17.14
C LYS A 117 -8.50 -23.55 -17.04
N THR A 118 -7.93 -22.82 -16.10
CA THR A 118 -8.19 -21.39 -15.90
C THR A 118 -6.87 -20.63 -15.89
N ILE A 119 -6.84 -19.48 -16.55
CA ILE A 119 -5.75 -18.52 -16.50
C ILE A 119 -6.05 -17.51 -15.41
N TYR A 120 -5.15 -17.38 -14.44
CA TYR A 120 -5.26 -16.41 -13.37
C TYR A 120 -4.23 -15.30 -13.58
N ARG A 121 -4.67 -14.06 -13.48
CA ARG A 121 -3.77 -12.90 -13.46
C ARG A 121 -3.96 -12.15 -12.17
N TYR A 122 -2.83 -11.76 -11.55
CA TYR A 122 -2.81 -11.12 -10.25
C TYR A 122 -2.09 -9.79 -10.31
N ARG A 123 -2.53 -8.87 -9.44
CA ARG A 123 -1.87 -7.61 -9.11
C ARG A 123 -2.02 -7.36 -7.62
N VAL A 124 -1.08 -6.63 -7.04
CA VAL A 124 -1.10 -6.23 -5.64
C VAL A 124 -0.92 -4.72 -5.54
N SER A 125 -1.71 -4.08 -4.68
CA SER A 125 -1.51 -2.68 -4.30
C SER A 125 -1.24 -2.58 -2.81
N SER A 126 -0.34 -1.68 -2.41
CA SER A 126 -0.13 -1.31 -1.01
C SER A 126 -1.22 -0.36 -0.57
N GLN A 127 -1.72 -0.51 0.66
CA GLN A 127 -2.74 0.36 1.24
C GLN A 127 -2.20 1.01 2.51
N LEU A 128 -2.40 2.32 2.63
CA LEU A 128 -2.05 3.11 3.81
C LEU A 128 -3.14 3.05 4.88
N LEU A 129 -2.84 3.56 6.07
CA LEU A 129 -3.79 3.66 7.19
C LEU A 129 -5.00 4.55 6.87
N ASP A 130 -4.86 5.53 5.99
CA ASP A 130 -5.95 6.40 5.53
C ASP A 130 -6.80 5.78 4.41
N GLY A 131 -6.48 4.56 3.98
CA GLY A 131 -7.15 3.85 2.89
C GLY A 131 -6.61 4.12 1.50
N SER A 132 -5.68 5.06 1.32
CA SER A 132 -5.04 5.35 0.03
C SER A 132 -4.31 4.13 -0.52
N LEU A 133 -4.39 3.90 -1.82
CA LEU A 133 -3.74 2.80 -2.52
C LEU A 133 -2.56 3.27 -3.37
N SER A 134 -1.53 2.45 -3.45
CA SER A 134 -0.51 2.59 -4.48
C SER A 134 -1.06 2.27 -5.87
N ALA A 135 -0.34 2.65 -6.92
CA ALA A 135 -0.55 2.05 -8.23
C ALA A 135 -0.42 0.51 -8.14
N PRO A 136 -1.15 -0.24 -8.99
CA PRO A 136 -1.04 -1.70 -9.03
C PRO A 136 0.38 -2.15 -9.38
N SER A 137 0.79 -3.29 -8.84
CA SER A 137 2.07 -3.93 -9.17
C SER A 137 2.16 -4.35 -10.66
N ASN A 138 3.32 -4.89 -11.04
CA ASN A 138 3.39 -5.70 -12.24
C ASN A 138 2.33 -6.80 -12.21
N GLU A 139 1.81 -7.16 -13.39
CA GLU A 139 0.90 -8.30 -13.56
C GLU A 139 1.70 -9.60 -13.60
N VAL A 140 1.20 -10.63 -12.93
CA VAL A 140 1.69 -12.00 -13.07
C VAL A 140 0.57 -12.91 -13.53
N GLU A 141 0.92 -13.87 -14.41
CA GLU A 141 -0.02 -14.81 -14.99
C GLU A 141 0.37 -16.25 -14.63
N ILE A 142 -0.61 -17.05 -14.33
CA ILE A 142 -0.48 -18.48 -14.04
C ILE A 142 -1.63 -19.24 -14.73
N THR A 143 -1.30 -20.33 -15.40
CA THR A 143 -2.29 -21.29 -15.94
C THR A 143 -2.38 -22.50 -15.03
N ARG A 144 -3.61 -22.88 -14.68
CA ARG A 144 -3.91 -24.06 -13.84
C ARG A 144 -4.63 -25.11 -14.64
#